data_3c79f67a01a90c3c17b611f227a3c85c
#
_entry.id   3c79f67a01a90c3c17b611f227a3c85c
#
_cell.length_a   1.000
_cell.length_b   1.000
_cell.length_c   1.000
_cell.angle_alpha   90.00
_cell.angle_beta   90.00
_cell.angle_gamma   90.00
#
_symmetry.space_group_name_H-M   'P 1'
#
loop_
_entity.id
_entity.type
_entity.pdbx_description
1 polymer ?
#
loop_
_entity_poly.entity_id
_entity_poly.type
_entity_poly.pdbx_seq_one_letter_code
_entity_poly.pdbx_strand_id
1 'polypeptide(L)'
;MYDFPKKHPVLGPLQPSADEVAQALAGRDRTRLQPAGAYAANALGLSEQVPAKAVFLTDGPTRTVRIGSTTIQLRRTTARNMAAAGRLSGLLIQALRELGKEHVTLERRQHLKRTLPAGQRRALLKDLRLAPAWMHPIFRELAEDDT
;
A
#
# COMPACT_ATOMS: atom_id res chain seq x y z
N MET A 1 -16.78 1.05 -5.36
CA MET A 1 -16.55 0.72 -6.00
C MET A 1 -16.33 0.71 -6.81
N TYR A 2 -15.96 0.72 -6.99
CA TYR A 2 -15.85 0.73 -7.96
C TYR A 2 -15.76 -0.04 -8.71
N ASP A 3 -15.80 -0.43 -9.14
CA ASP A 3 -15.59 -1.26 -9.87
C ASP A 3 -14.99 -1.11 -10.84
N PHE A 4 -14.57 -0.87 -11.02
CA PHE A 4 -14.16 -0.73 -11.97
C PHE A 4 -13.68 -1.60 -12.59
N PRO A 5 -13.74 -1.83 -13.00
CA PRO A 5 -13.50 -2.90 -13.56
C PRO A 5 -12.45 -3.38 -13.66
N LYS A 6 -12.28 -3.40 -13.04
CA LYS A 6 -11.57 -3.88 -13.18
C LYS A 6 -11.38 -4.82 -13.86
N LYS A 7 -11.87 -5.08 -14.13
CA LYS A 7 -11.70 -6.07 -14.81
C LYS A 7 -11.43 -5.95 -16.08
N HIS A 8 -10.68 -6.38 -16.64
CA HIS A 8 -10.33 -6.19 -17.95
C HIS A 8 -10.78 -7.31 -18.79
N PRO A 9 -11.93 -7.18 -19.32
CA PRO A 9 -12.57 -8.23 -20.09
C PRO A 9 -11.76 -8.70 -21.27
N VAL A 10 -10.95 -7.83 -21.82
CA VAL A 10 -10.14 -8.20 -22.96
C VAL A 10 -9.13 -9.29 -22.69
N LEU A 11 -8.89 -9.59 -21.44
CA LEU A 11 -7.88 -10.56 -21.08
C LEU A 11 -8.42 -11.97 -20.99
N GLY A 12 -9.67 -12.19 -21.32
CA GLY A 12 -10.27 -13.51 -21.24
C GLY A 12 -10.43 -13.95 -19.81
N PRO A 13 -10.28 -15.24 -19.50
CA PRO A 13 -10.41 -15.70 -18.13
C PRO A 13 -9.38 -15.02 -17.29
N LEU A 14 -9.83 -14.25 -16.34
CA LEU A 14 -8.93 -13.46 -15.52
C LEU A 14 -8.55 -14.23 -14.28
N GLN A 15 -7.27 -14.18 -13.97
CA GLN A 15 -6.83 -14.65 -12.68
C GLN A 15 -7.18 -13.60 -11.64
N PRO A 16 -7.51 -14.01 -10.41
CA PRO A 16 -7.70 -13.05 -9.34
C PRO A 16 -6.44 -12.22 -9.16
N SER A 17 -6.61 -10.94 -8.85
CA SER A 17 -5.46 -10.09 -8.54
C SER A 17 -4.84 -10.51 -7.21
N ALA A 18 -3.59 -10.11 -7.00
CA ALA A 18 -2.92 -10.38 -5.74
C ALA A 18 -3.73 -9.83 -4.56
N ASP A 19 -4.29 -8.63 -4.74
CA ASP A 19 -5.09 -8.03 -3.69
C ASP A 19 -6.34 -8.85 -3.38
N GLU A 20 -7.03 -9.33 -4.40
CA GLU A 20 -8.22 -10.12 -4.19
C GLU A 20 -7.93 -11.42 -3.45
N VAL A 21 -6.83 -12.09 -3.82
CA VAL A 21 -6.45 -13.33 -3.16
C VAL A 21 -6.08 -13.07 -1.71
N ALA A 22 -5.30 -12.02 -1.48
CA ALA A 22 -4.90 -11.66 -0.12
C ALA A 22 -6.11 -11.34 0.74
N GLN A 23 -7.07 -10.57 0.21
CA GLN A 23 -8.27 -10.22 0.95
C GLN A 23 -9.11 -11.46 1.26
N ALA A 24 -9.18 -12.40 0.34
CA ALA A 24 -9.92 -13.63 0.59
C ALA A 24 -9.27 -14.43 1.72
N LEU A 25 -7.95 -14.52 1.72
CA LEU A 25 -7.24 -15.23 2.78
C LEU A 25 -7.41 -14.53 4.13
N ALA A 26 -7.31 -13.21 4.13
CA ALA A 26 -7.45 -12.44 5.36
C ALA A 26 -8.87 -12.55 5.92
N GLY A 27 -9.86 -12.54 5.04
CA GLY A 27 -11.25 -12.68 5.46
C GLY A 27 -11.51 -14.01 6.13
N ARG A 28 -10.94 -15.06 5.57
CA ARG A 28 -11.10 -16.39 6.14
C ARG A 28 -10.47 -16.50 7.52
N ASP A 29 -9.31 -15.85 7.70
CA ASP A 29 -8.59 -15.87 8.97
C ASP A 29 -9.00 -14.76 9.90
N ARG A 30 -9.88 -13.84 9.44
CA ARG A 30 -10.31 -12.67 10.20
C ARG A 30 -9.13 -11.79 10.61
N THR A 31 -8.21 -11.59 9.68
CA THR A 31 -7.00 -10.82 9.95
C THR A 31 -6.98 -9.57 9.07
N ARG A 32 -6.11 -8.63 9.43
CA ARG A 32 -5.93 -7.40 8.66
C ARG A 32 -4.73 -7.51 7.76
N LEU A 33 -4.72 -6.71 6.71
CA LEU A 33 -3.63 -6.67 5.74
C LEU A 33 -3.10 -5.27 5.57
N GLN A 34 -1.80 -5.18 5.30
CA GLN A 34 -1.14 -3.94 4.98
C GLN A 34 -0.17 -4.20 3.83
N PRO A 35 -0.45 -3.68 2.61
CA PRO A 35 0.51 -3.84 1.52
C PRO A 35 1.87 -3.27 1.92
N ALA A 36 2.93 -3.93 1.49
CA ALA A 36 4.29 -3.57 1.90
C ALA A 36 5.26 -3.73 0.73
N GLY A 37 6.49 -3.25 0.93
CA GLY A 37 7.57 -3.41 -0.02
C GLY A 37 7.29 -2.80 -1.38
N ALA A 38 7.84 -3.39 -2.42
CA ALA A 38 7.67 -2.90 -3.77
C ALA A 38 6.21 -2.87 -4.21
N TYR A 39 5.39 -3.75 -3.66
CA TYR A 39 3.97 -3.78 -3.98
C TYR A 39 3.28 -2.50 -3.48
N ALA A 40 3.65 -2.03 -2.29
CA ALA A 40 3.08 -0.79 -1.75
C ALA A 40 3.50 0.41 -2.60
N ALA A 41 4.77 0.48 -2.99
CA ALA A 41 5.25 1.59 -3.82
C ALA A 41 4.54 1.60 -5.18
N ASN A 42 4.35 0.42 -5.77
CA ASN A 42 3.64 0.32 -7.05
C ASN A 42 2.18 0.75 -6.88
N ALA A 43 1.54 0.38 -5.78
CA ALA A 43 0.14 0.72 -5.55
C ALA A 43 -0.08 2.23 -5.49
N LEU A 44 0.92 2.99 -5.01
CA LEU A 44 0.84 4.45 -4.96
C LEU A 44 1.34 5.11 -6.23
N GLY A 45 1.76 4.33 -7.22
CA GLY A 45 2.28 4.89 -8.46
C GLY A 45 3.67 5.46 -8.34
N LEU A 46 4.40 5.10 -7.30
CA LEU A 46 5.76 5.58 -7.09
C LEU A 46 6.80 4.74 -7.82
N SER A 47 6.38 3.60 -8.35
CA SER A 47 7.21 2.73 -9.16
C SER A 47 6.34 2.15 -10.26
N GLU A 48 6.85 2.11 -11.48
CA GLU A 48 6.12 1.54 -12.60
C GLU A 48 6.34 0.03 -12.70
N GLN A 49 7.30 -0.47 -11.98
CA GLN A 49 7.63 -1.88 -12.03
C GLN A 49 6.63 -2.68 -11.22
N VAL A 50 5.95 -3.62 -11.88
CA VAL A 50 5.00 -4.49 -11.19
C VAL A 50 5.76 -5.63 -10.56
N PRO A 51 5.78 -5.74 -9.24
CA PRO A 51 6.57 -6.80 -8.61
C PRO A 51 5.92 -8.17 -8.84
N ALA A 52 6.77 -9.17 -9.08
CA ALA A 52 6.31 -10.54 -9.20
C ALA A 52 5.83 -11.11 -7.86
N LYS A 53 6.21 -10.45 -6.78
CA LYS A 53 5.87 -10.89 -5.43
C LYS A 53 5.11 -9.77 -4.74
N ALA A 54 3.90 -10.06 -4.32
CA ALA A 54 3.09 -9.10 -3.58
C ALA A 54 3.20 -9.45 -2.10
N VAL A 55 3.73 -8.53 -1.31
CA VAL A 55 3.93 -8.74 0.12
C VAL A 55 2.91 -7.92 0.89
N PHE A 56 2.25 -8.59 1.83
CA PHE A 56 1.32 -7.93 2.75
C PHE A 56 1.73 -8.27 4.17
N LEU A 57 1.76 -7.27 5.02
CA LEU A 57 1.91 -7.50 6.45
C LEU A 57 0.55 -7.87 7.02
N THR A 58 0.54 -8.70 8.06
CA THR A 58 -0.71 -9.16 8.63
C THR A 58 -0.53 -9.41 10.13
N ASP A 59 -1.64 -9.37 10.86
CA ASP A 59 -1.65 -9.79 12.26
C ASP A 59 -2.01 -11.26 12.40
N GLY A 60 -2.22 -11.95 11.28
CA GLY A 60 -2.49 -13.38 11.26
C GLY A 60 -1.25 -14.19 10.93
N PRO A 61 -1.43 -15.48 10.59
CA PRO A 61 -0.28 -16.35 10.32
C PRO A 61 0.40 -16.00 9.01
N THR A 62 1.70 -16.29 8.95
CA THR A 62 2.48 -16.13 7.73
C THR A 62 2.07 -17.21 6.73
N ARG A 63 1.83 -16.78 5.48
CA ARG A 63 1.44 -17.69 4.39
C ARG A 63 2.08 -17.26 3.11
N THR A 64 2.30 -18.22 2.22
CA THR A 64 2.76 -17.94 0.86
C THR A 64 1.89 -18.73 -0.11
N VAL A 65 1.36 -18.03 -1.11
CA VAL A 65 0.49 -18.63 -2.12
C VAL A 65 0.97 -18.20 -3.49
N ARG A 66 0.98 -19.12 -4.45
CA ARG A 66 1.32 -18.79 -5.83
C ARG A 66 0.08 -18.88 -6.70
N ILE A 67 -0.13 -17.82 -7.48
CA ILE A 67 -1.21 -17.78 -8.47
C ILE A 67 -0.57 -17.43 -9.80
N GLY A 68 -0.48 -18.41 -10.70
CA GLY A 68 0.21 -18.18 -11.96
C GLY A 68 1.66 -17.83 -11.71
N SER A 69 2.11 -16.70 -12.23
CA SER A 69 3.48 -16.23 -12.06
C SER A 69 3.64 -15.30 -10.87
N THR A 70 2.56 -15.03 -10.14
CA THR A 70 2.58 -14.10 -9.02
C THR A 70 2.67 -14.86 -7.70
N THR A 71 3.57 -14.42 -6.83
CA THR A 71 3.68 -14.95 -5.48
C THR A 71 3.05 -13.95 -4.53
N ILE A 72 2.17 -14.43 -3.66
CA ILE A 72 1.52 -13.60 -2.65
C ILE A 72 2.01 -14.07 -1.30
N GLN A 73 2.62 -13.17 -0.56
CA GLN A 73 3.16 -13.50 0.75
C GLN A 73 2.46 -12.67 1.82
N LEU A 74 1.83 -13.36 2.76
CA LEU A 74 1.30 -12.72 3.97
C LEU A 74 2.34 -12.93 5.05
N ARG A 75 2.87 -11.85 5.59
CA ARG A 75 3.96 -11.92 6.56
C ARG A 75 3.48 -11.36 7.89
N ARG A 76 3.51 -12.21 8.91
CA ARG A 76 3.08 -11.78 10.23
C ARG A 76 4.00 -10.68 10.76
N THR A 77 3.39 -9.67 11.38
CA THR A 77 4.12 -8.57 11.97
C THR A 77 3.49 -8.18 13.30
N THR A 78 4.04 -7.17 13.96
CA THR A 78 3.58 -6.74 15.27
C THR A 78 2.33 -5.88 15.15
N ALA A 79 1.59 -5.76 16.25
CA ALA A 79 0.42 -4.89 16.29
C ALA A 79 0.79 -3.45 15.97
N ARG A 80 1.96 -3.01 16.39
CA ARG A 80 2.41 -1.64 16.11
C ARG A 80 2.49 -1.39 14.61
N ASN A 81 3.05 -2.35 13.87
CA ASN A 81 3.19 -2.20 12.42
C ASN A 81 1.86 -2.29 11.70
N MET A 82 0.83 -2.80 12.35
CA MET A 82 -0.50 -2.90 11.77
C MET A 82 -1.42 -1.75 12.20
N ALA A 83 -0.92 -0.82 13.01
CA ALA A 83 -1.77 0.23 13.58
C ALA A 83 -2.44 1.10 12.54
N ALA A 84 -1.80 1.31 11.38
CA ALA A 84 -2.38 2.12 10.31
C ALA A 84 -2.93 1.28 9.15
N ALA A 85 -3.10 -0.03 9.35
CA ALA A 85 -3.58 -0.90 8.29
C ALA A 85 -4.97 -0.46 7.83
N GLY A 86 -5.16 -0.50 6.51
CA GLY A 86 -6.42 -0.08 5.91
C GLY A 86 -6.54 1.41 5.70
N ARG A 87 -5.54 2.18 6.08
CA ARG A 87 -5.54 3.63 5.88
C ARG A 87 -4.41 4.03 4.95
N LEU A 88 -4.55 5.20 4.34
CA LEU A 88 -3.50 5.73 3.47
C LEU A 88 -2.16 5.83 4.21
N SER A 89 -2.19 6.21 5.49
CA SER A 89 -0.97 6.33 6.27
C SER A 89 -0.14 5.05 6.28
N GLY A 90 -0.80 3.91 6.46
CA GLY A 90 -0.10 2.62 6.46
C GLY A 90 0.54 2.32 5.12
N LEU A 91 -0.21 2.52 4.05
CA LEU A 91 0.31 2.27 2.71
C LEU A 91 1.48 3.20 2.40
N LEU A 92 1.35 4.47 2.76
CA LEU A 92 2.39 5.44 2.51
C LEU A 92 3.67 5.13 3.28
N ILE A 93 3.55 4.76 4.56
CA ILE A 93 4.72 4.39 5.35
C ILE A 93 5.48 3.24 4.69
N GLN A 94 4.77 2.20 4.26
CA GLN A 94 5.43 1.05 3.66
C GLN A 94 6.07 1.41 2.31
N ALA A 95 5.39 2.22 1.50
CA ALA A 95 5.93 2.62 0.21
C ALA A 95 7.18 3.48 0.38
N LEU A 96 7.15 4.43 1.32
CA LEU A 96 8.32 5.30 1.55
C LEU A 96 9.50 4.51 2.11
N ARG A 97 9.23 3.51 2.95
CA ARG A 97 10.30 2.63 3.43
C ARG A 97 10.95 1.87 2.30
N GLU A 98 10.15 1.42 1.36
CA GLU A 98 10.68 0.69 0.21
C GLU A 98 11.58 1.57 -0.63
N LEU A 99 11.18 2.82 -0.86
CA LEU A 99 11.99 3.76 -1.65
C LEU A 99 13.25 4.20 -0.91
N GLY A 100 13.14 4.44 0.39
CA GLY A 100 14.22 5.04 1.15
C GLY A 100 14.20 6.56 1.05
N LYS A 101 14.67 7.21 2.10
CA LYS A 101 14.59 8.66 2.25
C LYS A 101 15.15 9.42 1.03
N GLU A 102 16.30 8.96 0.53
CA GLU A 102 16.98 9.66 -0.56
C GLU A 102 16.26 9.53 -1.91
N HIS A 103 15.34 8.60 -2.01
CA HIS A 103 14.63 8.37 -3.27
C HIS A 103 13.22 8.92 -3.26
N VAL A 104 12.82 9.60 -2.19
CA VAL A 104 11.53 10.27 -2.16
C VAL A 104 11.71 11.66 -2.75
N THR A 105 11.75 11.71 -4.07
CA THR A 105 12.06 12.92 -4.80
C THR A 105 10.90 13.90 -4.81
N LEU A 106 11.18 15.15 -5.19
CA LEU A 106 10.14 16.16 -5.35
C LEU A 106 9.09 15.68 -6.34
N GLU A 107 9.52 15.06 -7.44
CA GLU A 107 8.61 14.52 -8.44
C GLU A 107 7.63 13.52 -7.86
N ARG A 108 8.12 12.61 -7.03
CA ARG A 108 7.29 11.60 -6.40
C ARG A 108 6.32 12.22 -5.40
N ARG A 109 6.78 13.21 -4.64
CA ARG A 109 5.90 13.90 -3.70
C ARG A 109 4.80 14.65 -4.44
N GLN A 110 5.14 15.30 -5.55
CA GLN A 110 4.15 16.00 -6.36
C GLN A 110 3.14 15.04 -6.98
N HIS A 111 3.62 13.86 -7.41
CA HIS A 111 2.74 12.84 -7.93
C HIS A 111 1.71 12.42 -6.88
N LEU A 112 2.16 12.18 -5.66
CA LEU A 112 1.26 11.81 -4.57
C LEU A 112 0.25 12.92 -4.29
N LYS A 113 0.71 14.16 -4.31
CA LYS A 113 -0.17 15.28 -4.03
C LYS A 113 -1.25 15.43 -5.08
N ARG A 114 -0.93 15.13 -6.35
CA ARG A 114 -1.89 15.19 -7.44
C ARG A 114 -2.88 14.03 -7.43
N THR A 115 -2.42 12.84 -7.06
CA THR A 115 -3.22 11.63 -7.24
C THR A 115 -4.02 11.23 -6.02
N LEU A 116 -3.62 11.67 -4.83
CA LEU A 116 -4.32 11.29 -3.62
C LEU A 116 -5.40 12.31 -3.27
N PRO A 117 -6.59 11.84 -2.84
CA PRO A 117 -7.66 12.75 -2.47
C PRO A 117 -7.27 13.64 -1.29
N ALA A 118 -7.66 14.92 -1.36
CA ALA A 118 -7.27 15.89 -0.34
C ALA A 118 -7.69 15.50 1.07
N GLY A 119 -8.89 14.92 1.21
CA GLY A 119 -9.37 14.49 2.53
C GLY A 119 -8.48 13.43 3.15
N GLN A 120 -8.04 12.46 2.33
CA GLN A 120 -7.14 11.42 2.82
C GLN A 120 -5.76 11.98 3.13
N ARG A 121 -5.29 12.93 2.32
CA ARG A 121 -3.99 13.57 2.58
C ARG A 121 -4.00 14.31 3.92
N ARG A 122 -5.08 15.03 4.20
CA ARG A 122 -5.18 15.76 5.48
C ARG A 122 -5.21 14.80 6.66
N ALA A 123 -5.83 13.64 6.48
CA ALA A 123 -5.91 12.66 7.55
C ALA A 123 -4.55 12.06 7.92
N LEU A 124 -3.54 12.23 7.06
CA LEU A 124 -2.18 11.75 7.38
C LEU A 124 -1.64 12.36 8.67
N LEU A 125 -2.06 13.58 8.97
CA LEU A 125 -1.56 14.27 10.17
C LEU A 125 -1.91 13.55 11.46
N LYS A 126 -2.98 12.77 11.45
CA LYS A 126 -3.38 12.02 12.64
C LYS A 126 -2.46 10.85 12.92
N ASP A 127 -1.69 10.43 11.94
CA ASP A 127 -0.86 9.24 12.05
C ASP A 127 0.63 9.54 12.05
N LEU A 128 1.01 10.80 12.26
CA LEU A 128 2.43 11.16 12.29
C LEU A 128 3.21 10.31 13.29
N ARG A 129 2.61 10.04 14.45
CA ARG A 129 3.31 9.27 15.48
C ARG A 129 3.62 7.83 15.07
N LEU A 130 2.93 7.34 14.03
CA LEU A 130 3.14 5.97 13.56
C LEU A 130 4.26 5.90 12.52
N ALA A 131 4.71 7.03 12.02
CA ALA A 131 5.72 7.08 10.98
C ALA A 131 7.08 7.46 11.55
N PRO A 132 8.18 6.98 10.94
CA PRO A 132 9.51 7.42 11.32
C PRO A 132 9.64 8.94 11.17
N ALA A 133 10.52 9.53 11.98
CA ALA A 133 10.66 10.98 12.00
C ALA A 133 10.97 11.58 10.63
N TRP A 134 11.77 10.89 9.82
CA TRP A 134 12.14 11.43 8.51
C TRP A 134 10.96 11.54 7.55
N MET A 135 9.88 10.83 7.81
CA MET A 135 8.68 10.91 6.98
C MET A 135 7.74 12.04 7.38
N HIS A 136 7.92 12.61 8.58
CA HIS A 136 7.00 13.64 9.08
C HIS A 136 6.89 14.85 8.16
N PRO A 137 8.00 15.41 7.64
CA PRO A 137 7.88 16.54 6.70
C PRO A 137 7.10 16.18 5.44
N ILE A 138 7.26 14.93 4.97
CA ILE A 138 6.55 14.47 3.79
C ILE A 138 5.05 14.40 4.07
N PHE A 139 4.67 13.84 5.20
CA PHE A 139 3.26 13.77 5.60
C PHE A 139 2.66 15.18 5.68
N ARG A 140 3.39 16.12 6.27
CA ARG A 140 2.89 17.48 6.38
C ARG A 140 2.75 18.17 5.03
N GLU A 141 3.72 17.95 4.16
CA GLU A 141 3.67 18.50 2.80
C GLU A 141 2.45 17.98 2.04
N LEU A 142 2.20 16.67 2.13
CA LEU A 142 1.07 16.07 1.44
C LEU A 142 -0.27 16.55 2.00
N ALA A 143 -0.30 16.89 3.28
CA ALA A 143 -1.53 17.33 3.93
C ALA A 143 -1.86 18.80 3.64
N GLU A 144 -0.91 19.55 3.08
CA GLU A 144 -1.15 20.96 2.76
C GLU A 144 -2.14 21.11 1.62
N ASP A 145 -2.92 22.21 1.68
CA ASP A 145 -3.80 22.53 0.57
C ASP A 145 -2.99 23.02 -0.61
N ASP A 146 -3.56 22.86 -1.80
CA ASP A 146 -2.87 23.22 -3.04
C ASP A 146 -2.99 24.70 -3.40
N THR A 147 -3.66 25.47 -2.61
CA THR A 147 -3.83 26.91 -2.90
C THR A 147 -2.77 27.73 -2.27
#